data_97be78c9b377e532b3114341deb18fa0
#
_entry.id   97be78c9b377e532b3114341deb18fa0
#
_cell.length_a   1.000
_cell.length_b   1.000
_cell.length_c   1.000
_cell.angle_alpha   90.00
_cell.angle_beta   90.00
_cell.angle_gamma   90.00
#
_symmetry.space_group_name_H-M   'P 1'
#
loop_
_entity.id
_entity.type
_entity.pdbx_description
1 polymer ?
#
loop_
_entity_poly.entity_id
_entity_poly.type
_entity_poly.pdbx_seq_one_letter_code
_entity_poly.pdbx_strand_id
1 'polypeptide(L)'
;MGTSPPLPTPVSSPPQLERGLGLKEAVALNMIEIVGIGPFITSSLVIKAMGGPQALVAWLAGALVATLDAFVWSELGAAMPKAGGTYVFLREAYGPEKWGRLMAFLFVCQTLVQAPLTVASAAIGFKDYAKFLYPLNWWQEKAVAGGLVALLVILLYRRITTIGRISILLWIGVVGTMLWLIWGGIRHFDAKLAFDFPPGAFDFSSVWFAGLGAAMLSTIYSYLGYYNICHLGSEIREPERNIPRGIFLSVLGIAILYLAMQTSILGVIPWREGQDSPHLVSLFVERLYGTGVARFATVMVLWIAMASVFSVLLGYSRVPYSAALDGNFFPVFARIHPTKHFPHISLLFLGGLSLAFSLTFRLQTAIAAILAMRLLVQFIGQAVGVMLVHKRWGAEKLPFKMWLYPVPAVLTTCAWGWLFWQTGSVRKWGLLEVALGVIAFLVWTREMRQWPFARE
;
A
#
# COMPACT_ATOMS: atom_id res chain seq x y z
N MET A 1 -35.68 -54.80 -21.16
CA MET A 1 -35.38 -53.34 -21.32
C MET A 1 -34.70 -52.89 -20.03
N GLY A 2 -33.37 -52.85 -20.06
CA GLY A 2 -32.56 -52.41 -18.91
C GLY A 2 -32.39 -50.91 -18.96
N THR A 3 -32.94 -50.20 -17.99
CA THR A 3 -32.70 -48.77 -17.80
C THR A 3 -31.31 -48.59 -17.20
N SER A 4 -30.39 -48.01 -17.97
CA SER A 4 -29.09 -47.61 -17.49
C SER A 4 -29.25 -46.59 -16.33
N PRO A 5 -28.46 -46.73 -15.26
CA PRO A 5 -28.52 -45.72 -14.17
C PRO A 5 -28.12 -44.32 -14.69
N PRO A 6 -28.74 -43.24 -14.17
CA PRO A 6 -28.39 -41.89 -14.57
C PRO A 6 -26.94 -41.61 -14.26
N LEU A 7 -26.23 -40.99 -15.22
CA LEU A 7 -24.85 -40.50 -15.04
C LEU A 7 -24.79 -39.59 -13.81
N PRO A 8 -23.74 -39.69 -12.96
CA PRO A 8 -23.59 -38.83 -11.84
C PRO A 8 -23.51 -37.38 -12.32
N THR A 9 -24.34 -36.52 -11.74
CA THR A 9 -24.29 -35.08 -11.96
C THR A 9 -22.86 -34.58 -11.76
N PRO A 10 -22.32 -33.77 -12.67
CA PRO A 10 -20.97 -33.26 -12.51
C PRO A 10 -20.86 -32.51 -11.16
N VAL A 11 -19.99 -33.00 -10.30
CA VAL A 11 -19.65 -32.33 -9.04
C VAL A 11 -19.18 -30.92 -9.43
N SER A 12 -19.97 -29.93 -9.08
CA SER A 12 -19.60 -28.52 -9.34
C SER A 12 -18.22 -28.27 -8.73
N SER A 13 -17.24 -27.91 -9.55
CA SER A 13 -15.91 -27.50 -9.07
C SER A 13 -16.05 -26.46 -7.96
N PRO A 14 -15.26 -26.56 -6.88
CA PRO A 14 -15.34 -25.59 -5.79
C PRO A 14 -15.20 -24.17 -6.33
N PRO A 15 -15.91 -23.18 -5.78
CA PRO A 15 -15.88 -21.81 -6.25
C PRO A 15 -14.44 -21.27 -6.24
N GLN A 16 -14.00 -20.73 -7.37
CA GLN A 16 -12.66 -20.16 -7.56
C GLN A 16 -12.75 -18.65 -7.73
N LEU A 17 -11.63 -17.95 -7.49
CA LEU A 17 -11.51 -16.51 -7.79
C LEU A 17 -11.66 -16.28 -9.29
N GLU A 18 -12.39 -15.23 -9.67
CA GLU A 18 -12.69 -14.89 -11.07
C GLU A 18 -11.65 -13.89 -11.62
N ARG A 19 -11.06 -14.19 -12.79
CA ARG A 19 -10.18 -13.25 -13.51
C ARG A 19 -10.98 -12.15 -14.18
N GLY A 20 -11.30 -11.10 -13.45
CA GLY A 20 -12.17 -10.00 -13.90
C GLY A 20 -11.46 -8.67 -14.15
N LEU A 21 -10.20 -8.49 -13.71
CA LEU A 21 -9.47 -7.23 -13.77
C LEU A 21 -8.50 -7.20 -14.96
N GLY A 22 -8.63 -6.20 -15.84
CA GLY A 22 -7.68 -5.91 -16.92
C GLY A 22 -6.61 -4.89 -16.48
N LEU A 23 -5.81 -4.42 -17.44
CA LEU A 23 -4.74 -3.43 -17.18
C LEU A 23 -5.28 -2.11 -16.61
N LYS A 24 -6.42 -1.62 -17.10
CA LYS A 24 -7.01 -0.35 -16.65
C LYS A 24 -7.43 -0.42 -15.19
N GLU A 25 -8.11 -1.49 -14.80
CA GLU A 25 -8.53 -1.73 -13.41
C GLU A 25 -7.32 -1.94 -12.50
N ALA A 26 -6.29 -2.63 -12.98
CA ALA A 26 -5.04 -2.85 -12.25
C ALA A 26 -4.31 -1.53 -11.97
N VAL A 27 -4.15 -0.66 -12.98
CA VAL A 27 -3.57 0.68 -12.83
C VAL A 27 -4.42 1.53 -11.89
N ALA A 28 -5.75 1.53 -12.05
CA ALA A 28 -6.66 2.28 -11.20
C ALA A 28 -6.52 1.86 -9.73
N LEU A 29 -6.53 0.55 -9.42
CA LEU A 29 -6.39 0.03 -8.07
C LEU A 29 -5.05 0.41 -7.43
N ASN A 30 -3.94 0.29 -8.15
CA ASN A 30 -2.64 0.72 -7.63
C ASN A 30 -2.61 2.24 -7.39
N MET A 31 -3.02 3.04 -8.37
CA MET A 31 -2.96 4.50 -8.25
C MET A 31 -3.85 5.04 -7.14
N ILE A 32 -5.06 4.51 -6.93
CA ILE A 32 -5.92 4.93 -5.81
C ILE A 32 -5.37 4.50 -4.45
N GLU A 33 -4.58 3.43 -4.38
CA GLU A 33 -3.90 3.04 -3.16
C GLU A 33 -2.70 3.95 -2.87
N ILE A 34 -1.87 4.22 -3.87
CA ILE A 34 -0.72 5.12 -3.74
C ILE A 34 -1.18 6.53 -3.37
N VAL A 35 -2.17 7.09 -4.11
CA VAL A 35 -2.73 8.42 -3.82
C VAL A 35 -3.78 8.29 -2.72
N GLY A 36 -3.32 7.88 -1.54
CA GLY A 36 -4.14 7.97 -0.34
C GLY A 36 -4.11 9.36 0.28
N ILE A 37 -4.48 9.45 1.54
CA ILE A 37 -4.35 10.69 2.31
C ILE A 37 -2.88 11.07 2.58
N GLY A 38 -1.96 10.12 2.35
CA GLY A 38 -0.52 10.25 2.61
C GLY A 38 0.07 11.58 2.15
N PRO A 39 0.12 11.89 0.85
CA PRO A 39 0.78 13.09 0.34
C PRO A 39 0.16 14.40 0.85
N PHE A 40 -1.13 14.38 1.23
CA PHE A 40 -1.83 15.55 1.76
C PHE A 40 -1.48 15.85 3.22
N ILE A 41 -1.06 14.84 3.98
CA ILE A 41 -0.65 14.98 5.38
C ILE A 41 0.88 15.14 5.46
N THR A 42 1.64 14.41 4.63
CA THR A 42 3.08 14.34 4.76
C THR A 42 3.82 15.48 4.09
N SER A 43 3.21 16.25 3.18
CA SER A 43 3.87 17.34 2.46
C SER A 43 4.49 18.37 3.41
N SER A 44 3.77 18.82 4.43
CA SER A 44 4.30 19.74 5.44
C SER A 44 5.45 19.12 6.22
N LEU A 45 5.36 17.83 6.56
CA LEU A 45 6.40 17.11 7.28
C LEU A 45 7.68 16.99 6.46
N VAL A 46 7.56 16.75 5.14
CA VAL A 46 8.70 16.67 4.21
C VAL A 46 9.38 18.03 4.08
N ILE A 47 8.60 19.12 3.91
CA ILE A 47 9.12 20.48 3.87
C ILE A 47 9.85 20.79 5.18
N LYS A 48 9.26 20.48 6.31
CA LYS A 48 9.84 20.74 7.64
C LYS A 48 11.12 19.94 7.87
N ALA A 49 11.16 18.66 7.49
CA ALA A 49 12.34 17.82 7.66
C ALA A 49 13.51 18.25 6.79
N MET A 50 13.25 18.74 5.59
CA MET A 50 14.29 19.24 4.67
C MET A 50 14.62 20.72 4.90
N GLY A 51 13.74 21.49 5.57
CA GLY A 51 13.94 22.91 5.87
C GLY A 51 13.79 23.84 4.67
N GLY A 52 13.02 23.46 3.63
CA GLY A 52 12.79 24.31 2.48
C GLY A 52 12.37 23.58 1.20
N PRO A 53 12.43 24.27 0.02
CA PRO A 53 12.04 23.70 -1.27
C PRO A 53 12.88 22.48 -1.70
N GLN A 54 14.06 22.27 -1.15
CA GLN A 54 14.84 21.03 -1.32
C GLN A 54 14.08 19.78 -0.85
N ALA A 55 12.93 19.92 -0.23
CA ALA A 55 11.93 18.87 -0.01
C ALA A 55 11.60 18.10 -1.30
N LEU A 56 11.66 18.72 -2.48
CA LEU A 56 11.48 18.08 -3.78
C LEU A 56 12.50 16.94 -4.01
N VAL A 57 13.72 17.07 -3.47
CA VAL A 57 14.74 16.01 -3.54
C VAL A 57 14.25 14.74 -2.81
N ALA A 58 13.60 14.89 -1.66
CA ALA A 58 13.05 13.74 -0.93
C ALA A 58 11.89 13.05 -1.68
N TRP A 59 11.04 13.82 -2.39
CA TRP A 59 10.01 13.25 -3.26
C TRP A 59 10.59 12.51 -4.46
N LEU A 60 11.64 13.06 -5.08
CA LEU A 60 12.36 12.40 -6.18
C LEU A 60 13.08 11.13 -5.71
N ALA A 61 13.74 11.19 -4.55
CA ALA A 61 14.41 10.03 -3.96
C ALA A 61 13.40 8.92 -3.59
N GLY A 62 12.23 9.30 -3.05
CA GLY A 62 11.13 8.37 -2.80
C GLY A 62 10.61 7.70 -4.07
N ALA A 63 10.44 8.48 -5.15
CA ALA A 63 10.05 7.95 -6.46
C ALA A 63 11.08 6.97 -7.02
N LEU A 64 12.38 7.28 -6.86
CA LEU A 64 13.47 6.41 -7.31
C LEU A 64 13.45 5.07 -6.55
N VAL A 65 13.33 5.09 -5.22
CA VAL A 65 13.24 3.86 -4.41
C VAL A 65 12.01 3.06 -4.79
N ALA A 66 10.84 3.70 -4.94
CA ALA A 66 9.62 3.03 -5.37
C ALA A 66 9.76 2.41 -6.78
N THR A 67 10.47 3.08 -7.70
CA THR A 67 10.73 2.56 -9.06
C THR A 67 11.69 1.38 -9.04
N LEU A 68 12.74 1.43 -8.23
CA LEU A 68 13.67 0.30 -8.06
C LEU A 68 12.95 -0.92 -7.47
N ASP A 69 12.11 -0.71 -6.46
CA ASP A 69 11.33 -1.78 -5.85
C ASP A 69 10.22 -2.30 -6.79
N ALA A 70 9.69 -1.45 -7.68
CA ALA A 70 8.73 -1.84 -8.71
C ALA A 70 9.28 -2.94 -9.64
N PHE A 71 10.59 -2.99 -9.90
CA PHE A 71 11.21 -4.10 -10.65
C PHE A 71 11.09 -5.42 -9.88
N VAL A 72 11.34 -5.40 -8.56
CA VAL A 72 11.23 -6.58 -7.69
C VAL A 72 9.79 -7.13 -7.71
N TRP A 73 8.81 -6.24 -7.48
CA TRP A 73 7.40 -6.61 -7.47
C TRP A 73 6.89 -7.08 -8.84
N SER A 74 7.34 -6.44 -9.92
CA SER A 74 6.95 -6.79 -11.28
C SER A 74 7.44 -8.18 -11.66
N GLU A 75 8.67 -8.52 -11.30
CA GLU A 75 9.24 -9.82 -11.61
C GLU A 75 8.58 -10.94 -10.81
N LEU A 76 8.46 -10.77 -9.50
CA LEU A 76 7.81 -11.77 -8.64
C LEU A 76 6.31 -11.90 -8.95
N GLY A 77 5.64 -10.77 -9.20
CA GLY A 77 4.22 -10.75 -9.53
C GLY A 77 3.89 -11.42 -10.86
N ALA A 78 4.74 -11.24 -11.88
CA ALA A 78 4.61 -11.92 -13.17
C ALA A 78 4.93 -13.42 -13.06
N ALA A 79 5.94 -13.78 -12.26
CA ALA A 79 6.36 -15.16 -12.10
C ALA A 79 5.38 -16.00 -11.25
N MET A 80 4.71 -15.37 -10.29
CA MET A 80 3.84 -16.03 -9.32
C MET A 80 2.49 -15.31 -9.18
N PRO A 81 1.66 -15.25 -10.22
CA PRO A 81 0.43 -14.46 -10.24
C PRO A 81 -0.72 -15.15 -9.48
N LYS A 82 -0.53 -15.35 -8.17
CA LYS A 82 -1.52 -15.94 -7.26
C LYS A 82 -2.06 -14.90 -6.29
N ALA A 83 -3.24 -15.15 -5.73
CA ALA A 83 -3.78 -14.33 -4.66
C ALA A 83 -2.85 -14.32 -3.44
N GLY A 84 -2.76 -13.18 -2.74
CA GLY A 84 -1.92 -13.02 -1.55
C GLY A 84 -0.54 -12.41 -1.80
N GLY A 85 -0.08 -12.28 -3.08
CA GLY A 85 1.14 -11.54 -3.44
C GLY A 85 2.37 -11.92 -2.62
N THR A 86 2.85 -11.02 -1.76
CA THR A 86 4.04 -11.23 -0.91
C THR A 86 4.02 -12.54 -0.14
N TYR A 87 2.85 -12.99 0.34
CA TYR A 87 2.72 -14.29 1.00
C TYR A 87 3.26 -15.42 0.11
N VAL A 88 2.81 -15.44 -1.15
CA VAL A 88 3.25 -16.43 -2.13
C VAL A 88 4.71 -16.24 -2.49
N PHE A 89 5.14 -15.01 -2.70
CA PHE A 89 6.51 -14.69 -3.11
C PHE A 89 7.53 -15.15 -2.06
N LEU A 90 7.30 -14.84 -0.80
CA LEU A 90 8.17 -15.27 0.29
C LEU A 90 8.17 -16.80 0.47
N ARG A 91 6.99 -17.42 0.36
CA ARG A 91 6.89 -18.88 0.46
C ARG A 91 7.71 -19.58 -0.61
N GLU A 92 7.55 -19.19 -1.86
CA GLU A 92 8.21 -19.84 -2.99
C GLU A 92 9.71 -19.47 -3.05
N ALA A 93 10.08 -18.21 -2.80
CA ALA A 93 11.46 -17.75 -2.86
C ALA A 93 12.37 -18.43 -1.83
N TYR A 94 11.90 -18.60 -0.59
CA TYR A 94 12.68 -19.19 0.51
C TYR A 94 12.49 -20.70 0.64
N GLY A 95 11.63 -21.31 -0.17
CA GLY A 95 11.32 -22.74 -0.19
C GLY A 95 10.08 -23.11 0.62
N PRO A 96 9.04 -23.64 -0.06
CA PRO A 96 7.68 -23.73 0.46
C PRO A 96 7.53 -24.63 1.69
N GLU A 97 8.43 -25.57 1.90
CA GLU A 97 8.32 -26.56 2.98
C GLU A 97 9.04 -26.17 4.28
N LYS A 98 10.02 -25.25 4.21
CA LYS A 98 10.89 -24.89 5.35
C LYS A 98 10.84 -23.37 5.60
N TRP A 99 11.93 -22.69 5.25
CA TRP A 99 12.09 -21.25 5.50
C TRP A 99 11.03 -20.39 4.82
N GLY A 100 10.54 -20.80 3.64
CA GLY A 100 9.47 -20.11 2.95
C GLY A 100 8.16 -20.14 3.73
N ARG A 101 7.86 -21.21 4.45
CA ARG A 101 6.70 -21.27 5.37
C ARG A 101 6.83 -20.26 6.49
N LEU A 102 8.00 -20.18 7.13
CA LEU A 102 8.26 -19.20 8.18
C LEU A 102 8.07 -17.79 7.64
N MET A 103 8.74 -17.45 6.54
CA MET A 103 8.66 -16.10 5.95
C MET A 103 7.23 -15.73 5.55
N ALA A 104 6.50 -16.65 4.93
CA ALA A 104 5.10 -16.47 4.57
C ALA A 104 4.19 -16.30 5.81
N PHE A 105 4.41 -17.08 6.87
CA PHE A 105 3.68 -16.96 8.13
C PHE A 105 3.96 -15.62 8.82
N LEU A 106 5.23 -15.17 8.85
CA LEU A 106 5.59 -13.85 9.36
C LEU A 106 4.86 -12.74 8.61
N PHE A 107 4.74 -12.86 7.28
CA PHE A 107 3.97 -11.89 6.50
C PHE A 107 2.46 -11.93 6.81
N VAL A 108 1.89 -13.09 7.09
CA VAL A 108 0.48 -13.18 7.57
C VAL A 108 0.33 -12.45 8.89
N CYS A 109 1.20 -12.74 9.89
CA CYS A 109 1.18 -12.06 11.18
C CYS A 109 1.30 -10.54 11.01
N GLN A 110 2.26 -10.09 10.19
CA GLN A 110 2.43 -8.69 9.84
C GLN A 110 1.14 -8.10 9.23
N THR A 111 0.52 -8.79 8.28
CA THR A 111 -0.69 -8.31 7.59
C THR A 111 -1.86 -8.12 8.55
N LEU A 112 -2.02 -8.99 9.55
CA LEU A 112 -3.12 -8.89 10.53
C LEU A 112 -3.04 -7.63 11.41
N VAL A 113 -1.87 -7.04 11.56
CA VAL A 113 -1.68 -5.79 12.31
C VAL A 113 -1.55 -4.60 11.37
N GLN A 114 -0.67 -4.71 10.38
CA GLN A 114 -0.28 -3.62 9.51
C GLN A 114 -1.41 -3.19 8.55
N ALA A 115 -2.17 -4.13 7.94
CA ALA A 115 -3.23 -3.76 7.01
C ALA A 115 -4.39 -3.04 7.72
N PRO A 116 -4.93 -3.53 8.87
CA PRO A 116 -5.89 -2.76 9.67
C PRO A 116 -5.36 -1.40 10.13
N LEU A 117 -4.07 -1.31 10.49
CA LEU A 117 -3.46 -0.05 10.91
C LEU A 117 -3.36 0.95 9.76
N THR A 118 -3.08 0.48 8.53
CA THR A 118 -3.08 1.31 7.32
C THR A 118 -4.49 1.86 7.04
N VAL A 119 -5.50 1.02 7.10
CA VAL A 119 -6.90 1.43 6.95
C VAL A 119 -7.29 2.43 8.04
N ALA A 120 -6.91 2.16 9.29
CA ALA A 120 -7.18 3.03 10.43
C ALA A 120 -6.50 4.40 10.25
N SER A 121 -5.25 4.44 9.80
CA SER A 121 -4.54 5.71 9.56
C SER A 121 -5.26 6.58 8.52
N ALA A 122 -5.73 5.98 7.44
CA ALA A 122 -6.50 6.69 6.43
C ALA A 122 -7.89 7.13 6.92
N ALA A 123 -8.59 6.29 7.73
CA ALA A 123 -9.88 6.65 8.32
C ALA A 123 -9.75 7.77 9.37
N ILE A 124 -8.66 7.79 10.13
CA ILE A 124 -8.34 8.87 11.07
C ILE A 124 -8.05 10.16 10.31
N GLY A 125 -7.22 10.09 9.26
CA GLY A 125 -6.96 11.24 8.40
C GLY A 125 -8.25 11.76 7.72
N PHE A 126 -9.11 10.87 7.27
CA PHE A 126 -10.42 11.22 6.71
C PHE A 126 -11.26 12.05 7.72
N LYS A 127 -11.39 11.61 8.96
CA LYS A 127 -12.14 12.35 9.98
C LYS A 127 -11.48 13.70 10.31
N ASP A 128 -10.14 13.77 10.30
CA ASP A 128 -9.42 15.02 10.59
C ASP A 128 -9.66 16.07 9.49
N TYR A 129 -9.69 15.67 8.22
CA TYR A 129 -10.13 16.53 7.12
C TYR A 129 -11.64 16.86 7.18
N ALA A 130 -12.48 15.93 7.62
CA ALA A 130 -13.91 16.18 7.78
C ALA A 130 -14.20 17.28 8.83
N LYS A 131 -13.36 17.41 9.88
CA LYS A 131 -13.45 18.51 10.85
C LYS A 131 -13.27 19.90 10.24
N PHE A 132 -12.53 20.02 9.15
CA PHE A 132 -12.40 21.29 8.44
C PHE A 132 -13.73 21.73 7.80
N LEU A 133 -14.58 20.77 7.43
CA LEU A 133 -15.91 21.06 6.87
C LEU A 133 -16.95 21.38 7.94
N TYR A 134 -16.92 20.61 9.02
CA TYR A 134 -17.85 20.74 10.11
C TYR A 134 -17.21 20.33 11.44
N PRO A 135 -17.32 21.15 12.52
CA PRO A 135 -16.77 20.81 13.81
C PRO A 135 -17.46 19.56 14.36
N LEU A 136 -16.67 18.50 14.59
CA LEU A 136 -17.15 17.21 15.08
C LEU A 136 -16.88 17.08 16.57
N ASN A 137 -17.85 16.56 17.33
CA ASN A 137 -17.64 16.13 18.69
C ASN A 137 -16.99 14.73 18.72
N TRP A 138 -16.53 14.28 19.90
CA TRP A 138 -15.81 13.01 20.06
C TRP A 138 -16.55 11.79 19.50
N TRP A 139 -17.87 11.70 19.70
CA TRP A 139 -18.69 10.60 19.17
C TRP A 139 -18.83 10.66 17.65
N GLN A 140 -19.01 11.83 17.11
CA GLN A 140 -19.12 12.04 15.66
C GLN A 140 -17.79 11.71 14.97
N GLU A 141 -16.64 12.04 15.57
CA GLU A 141 -15.35 11.64 15.04
C GLU A 141 -15.22 10.12 14.93
N LYS A 142 -15.61 9.39 15.96
CA LYS A 142 -15.62 7.93 15.97
C LYS A 142 -16.59 7.37 14.94
N ALA A 143 -17.79 7.95 14.85
CA ALA A 143 -18.82 7.54 13.90
C ALA A 143 -18.36 7.77 12.44
N VAL A 144 -17.67 8.87 12.13
CA VAL A 144 -17.16 9.17 10.80
C VAL A 144 -16.04 8.17 10.42
N ALA A 145 -15.05 7.94 11.29
CA ALA A 145 -13.96 7.03 11.00
C ALA A 145 -14.46 5.57 10.88
N GLY A 146 -15.26 5.10 11.82
CA GLY A 146 -15.83 3.75 11.79
C GLY A 146 -16.85 3.56 10.69
N GLY A 147 -17.69 4.56 10.43
CA GLY A 147 -18.68 4.56 9.35
C GLY A 147 -18.04 4.44 7.96
N LEU A 148 -16.91 5.09 7.75
CA LEU A 148 -16.13 4.95 6.51
C LEU A 148 -15.69 3.48 6.31
N VAL A 149 -15.09 2.86 7.33
CA VAL A 149 -14.64 1.47 7.24
C VAL A 149 -15.81 0.52 6.96
N ALA A 150 -16.92 0.69 7.70
CA ALA A 150 -18.12 -0.13 7.51
C ALA A 150 -18.71 0.03 6.08
N LEU A 151 -18.82 1.26 5.60
CA LEU A 151 -19.27 1.56 4.23
C LEU A 151 -18.40 0.85 3.19
N LEU A 152 -17.08 0.88 3.34
CA LEU A 152 -16.16 0.29 2.38
C LEU A 152 -16.18 -1.24 2.40
N VAL A 153 -16.35 -1.85 3.56
CA VAL A 153 -16.58 -3.31 3.66
C VAL A 153 -17.87 -3.69 2.90
N ILE A 154 -18.96 -2.92 3.03
CA ILE A 154 -20.21 -3.14 2.30
C ILE A 154 -20.01 -2.95 0.79
N LEU A 155 -19.26 -1.93 0.36
CA LEU A 155 -18.95 -1.69 -1.06
C LEU A 155 -18.09 -2.80 -1.66
N LEU A 156 -17.17 -3.37 -0.90
CA LEU A 156 -16.30 -4.47 -1.32
C LEU A 156 -16.99 -5.83 -1.30
N TYR A 157 -18.16 -5.95 -0.67
CA TYR A 157 -18.93 -7.19 -0.62
C TYR A 157 -19.64 -7.50 -1.94
N ARG A 158 -18.89 -7.45 -3.06
CA ARG A 158 -19.36 -7.58 -4.44
C ARG A 158 -18.44 -8.46 -5.28
N ARG A 159 -18.87 -8.76 -6.54
CA ARG A 159 -18.03 -9.44 -7.52
C ARG A 159 -16.85 -8.57 -7.95
N ILE A 160 -15.73 -9.20 -8.28
CA ILE A 160 -14.51 -8.48 -8.67
C ILE A 160 -14.69 -7.60 -9.92
N THR A 161 -15.53 -8.00 -10.86
CA THR A 161 -15.85 -7.20 -12.05
C THR A 161 -16.57 -5.90 -11.70
N THR A 162 -17.46 -5.92 -10.71
CA THR A 162 -18.12 -4.70 -10.19
C THR A 162 -17.12 -3.83 -9.44
N ILE A 163 -16.25 -4.45 -8.64
CA ILE A 163 -15.17 -3.76 -7.93
C ILE A 163 -14.24 -3.04 -8.91
N GLY A 164 -13.87 -3.69 -10.03
CA GLY A 164 -13.08 -3.08 -11.08
C GLY A 164 -13.72 -1.82 -11.69
N ARG A 165 -15.04 -1.82 -11.92
CA ARG A 165 -15.77 -0.63 -12.40
C ARG A 165 -15.77 0.49 -11.34
N ILE A 166 -15.98 0.15 -10.08
CA ILE A 166 -15.94 1.12 -8.97
C ILE A 166 -14.52 1.72 -8.87
N SER A 167 -13.47 0.91 -9.01
CA SER A 167 -12.09 1.39 -8.93
C SER A 167 -11.76 2.40 -10.02
N ILE A 168 -12.27 2.22 -11.24
CA ILE A 168 -12.11 3.20 -12.33
C ILE A 168 -12.79 4.51 -11.99
N LEU A 169 -14.02 4.47 -11.46
CA LEU A 169 -14.73 5.68 -11.04
C LEU A 169 -13.98 6.43 -9.93
N LEU A 170 -13.50 5.68 -8.92
CA LEU A 170 -12.69 6.24 -7.84
C LEU A 170 -11.40 6.87 -8.38
N TRP A 171 -10.72 6.19 -9.30
CA TRP A 171 -9.48 6.64 -9.94
C TRP A 171 -9.66 7.94 -10.74
N ILE A 172 -10.75 8.07 -11.52
CA ILE A 172 -11.05 9.30 -12.24
C ILE A 172 -11.17 10.48 -11.28
N GLY A 173 -11.86 10.30 -10.14
CA GLY A 173 -11.98 11.34 -9.12
C GLY A 173 -10.64 11.70 -8.48
N VAL A 174 -9.79 10.68 -8.19
CA VAL A 174 -8.45 10.88 -7.61
C VAL A 174 -7.54 11.63 -8.56
N VAL A 175 -7.37 11.14 -9.79
CA VAL A 175 -6.49 11.76 -10.80
C VAL A 175 -7.03 13.13 -11.21
N GLY A 176 -8.34 13.27 -11.37
CA GLY A 176 -8.98 14.54 -11.66
C GLY A 176 -8.72 15.60 -10.60
N THR A 177 -8.79 15.22 -9.32
CA THR A 177 -8.45 16.13 -8.20
C THR A 177 -6.98 16.54 -8.24
N MET A 178 -6.06 15.59 -8.44
CA MET A 178 -4.63 15.88 -8.54
C MET A 178 -4.33 16.84 -9.71
N LEU A 179 -4.89 16.57 -10.88
CA LEU A 179 -4.71 17.43 -12.06
C LEU A 179 -5.32 18.83 -11.86
N TRP A 180 -6.46 18.92 -11.17
CA TRP A 180 -7.07 20.20 -10.84
C TRP A 180 -6.19 21.03 -9.89
N LEU A 181 -5.62 20.41 -8.85
CA LEU A 181 -4.68 21.08 -7.92
C LEU A 181 -3.43 21.56 -8.66
N ILE A 182 -2.84 20.69 -9.49
CA ILE A 182 -1.64 21.01 -10.30
C ILE A 182 -1.95 22.17 -11.24
N TRP A 183 -3.07 22.14 -11.95
CA TRP A 183 -3.50 23.20 -12.87
C TRP A 183 -3.68 24.54 -12.16
N GLY A 184 -4.30 24.54 -10.98
CA GLY A 184 -4.46 25.74 -10.15
C GLY A 184 -3.11 26.33 -9.76
N GLY A 185 -2.18 25.46 -9.34
CA GLY A 185 -0.81 25.90 -8.98
C GLY A 185 -0.03 26.46 -10.18
N ILE A 186 -0.10 25.82 -11.34
CA ILE A 186 0.59 26.29 -12.55
C ILE A 186 0.09 27.70 -12.96
N ARG A 187 -1.21 27.97 -12.82
CA ARG A 187 -1.81 29.27 -13.14
C ARG A 187 -1.35 30.43 -12.26
N HIS A 188 -0.94 30.12 -11.05
CA HIS A 188 -0.53 31.12 -10.04
C HIS A 188 0.90 30.88 -9.56
N PHE A 189 1.71 30.24 -10.38
CA PHE A 189 3.05 29.81 -10.03
C PHE A 189 4.03 30.99 -9.95
N ASP A 190 4.65 31.14 -8.77
CA ASP A 190 5.78 32.04 -8.59
C ASP A 190 7.07 31.22 -8.40
N ALA A 191 7.95 31.30 -9.39
CA ALA A 191 9.24 30.62 -9.36
C ALA A 191 10.14 31.10 -8.20
N LYS A 192 10.00 32.35 -7.75
CA LYS A 192 10.77 32.87 -6.63
C LYS A 192 10.37 32.23 -5.31
N LEU A 193 9.08 31.88 -5.15
CA LEU A 193 8.60 31.12 -4.00
C LEU A 193 8.98 29.63 -4.09
N ALA A 194 8.78 29.02 -5.28
CA ALA A 194 9.04 27.62 -5.49
C ALA A 194 10.49 27.22 -5.25
N PHE A 195 11.42 28.13 -5.53
CA PHE A 195 12.86 27.91 -5.47
C PHE A 195 13.56 28.87 -4.48
N ASP A 196 12.84 29.37 -3.45
CA ASP A 196 13.39 30.14 -2.31
C ASP A 196 14.22 29.21 -1.41
N PHE A 197 15.37 28.77 -1.91
CA PHE A 197 16.26 27.91 -1.15
C PHE A 197 16.94 28.69 -0.02
N PRO A 198 16.85 28.21 1.23
CA PRO A 198 17.59 28.84 2.32
C PRO A 198 19.12 28.66 2.15
N PRO A 199 19.95 29.50 2.75
CA PRO A 199 21.41 29.30 2.77
C PRO A 199 21.75 27.91 3.30
N GLY A 200 22.63 27.18 2.60
CA GLY A 200 23.00 25.81 2.98
C GLY A 200 22.00 24.71 2.58
N ALA A 201 21.00 25.00 1.76
CA ALA A 201 19.97 24.04 1.32
C ALA A 201 20.55 22.76 0.69
N PHE A 202 21.74 22.82 0.13
CA PHE A 202 22.47 21.71 -0.50
C PHE A 202 23.85 21.47 0.12
N ASP A 203 24.04 21.86 1.37
CA ASP A 203 25.22 21.49 2.15
C ASP A 203 25.08 20.02 2.58
N PHE A 204 25.56 19.08 1.80
CA PHE A 204 25.46 17.64 2.01
C PHE A 204 26.15 17.18 3.30
N SER A 205 25.76 17.77 4.41
CA SER A 205 26.22 17.50 5.77
C SER A 205 25.47 16.30 6.38
N SER A 206 25.94 15.82 7.51
CA SER A 206 25.24 14.79 8.29
C SER A 206 23.82 15.21 8.69
N VAL A 207 23.61 16.50 8.95
CA VAL A 207 22.29 17.07 9.27
C VAL A 207 21.38 17.02 8.04
N TRP A 208 21.90 17.33 6.86
CA TRP A 208 21.15 17.24 5.60
C TRP A 208 20.70 15.80 5.31
N PHE A 209 21.61 14.83 5.45
CA PHE A 209 21.26 13.41 5.27
C PHE A 209 20.29 12.88 6.34
N ALA A 210 20.35 13.36 7.57
CA ALA A 210 19.37 13.05 8.60
C ALA A 210 17.98 13.62 8.25
N GLY A 211 17.94 14.88 7.76
CA GLY A 211 16.72 15.50 7.25
C GLY A 211 16.13 14.75 6.07
N LEU A 212 16.97 14.35 5.10
CA LEU A 212 16.54 13.52 3.96
C LEU A 212 15.97 12.17 4.44
N GLY A 213 16.60 11.51 5.39
CA GLY A 213 16.12 10.26 5.95
C GLY A 213 14.75 10.39 6.59
N ALA A 214 14.55 11.42 7.42
CA ALA A 214 13.26 11.72 8.04
C ALA A 214 12.19 12.08 6.98
N ALA A 215 12.54 12.87 5.97
CA ALA A 215 11.67 13.22 4.85
C ALA A 215 11.30 11.99 4.02
N MET A 216 12.26 11.11 3.74
CA MET A 216 12.02 9.89 2.96
C MET A 216 11.08 8.90 3.64
N LEU A 217 11.05 8.82 4.96
CA LEU A 217 10.03 8.02 5.65
C LEU A 217 8.61 8.49 5.28
N SER A 218 8.41 9.81 5.20
CA SER A 218 7.13 10.42 4.84
C SER A 218 6.80 10.26 3.34
N THR A 219 7.78 10.47 2.46
CA THR A 219 7.57 10.32 1.01
C THR A 219 7.36 8.86 0.63
N ILE A 220 8.12 7.93 1.22
CA ILE A 220 7.93 6.49 0.99
C ILE A 220 6.55 6.05 1.47
N TYR A 221 6.09 6.49 2.65
CA TYR A 221 4.72 6.21 3.09
C TYR A 221 3.69 6.63 2.04
N SER A 222 3.91 7.78 1.40
CA SER A 222 3.03 8.31 0.36
C SER A 222 3.11 7.56 -0.97
N TYR A 223 4.23 6.89 -1.27
CA TYR A 223 4.40 6.07 -2.47
C TYR A 223 3.93 4.62 -2.30
N LEU A 224 3.66 4.14 -1.07
CA LEU A 224 3.22 2.76 -0.86
C LEU A 224 1.89 2.48 -1.58
N GLY A 225 1.74 1.26 -2.10
CA GLY A 225 0.49 0.81 -2.74
C GLY A 225 0.64 0.32 -4.19
N TYR A 226 1.77 0.62 -4.87
CA TYR A 226 2.02 0.21 -6.27
C TYR A 226 2.02 -1.31 -6.49
N TYR A 227 2.09 -2.08 -5.45
CA TYR A 227 2.13 -3.54 -5.46
C TYR A 227 0.77 -4.19 -5.18
N ASN A 228 -0.30 -3.43 -4.96
CA ASN A 228 -1.60 -3.98 -4.55
C ASN A 228 -2.15 -5.03 -5.52
N ILE A 229 -1.95 -4.83 -6.81
CA ILE A 229 -2.37 -5.79 -7.84
C ILE A 229 -1.67 -7.15 -7.71
N CYS A 230 -0.50 -7.23 -7.08
CA CYS A 230 0.15 -8.51 -6.81
C CYS A 230 -0.66 -9.36 -5.82
N HIS A 231 -1.34 -8.72 -4.84
CA HIS A 231 -2.25 -9.43 -3.93
C HIS A 231 -3.48 -10.00 -4.66
N LEU A 232 -3.85 -9.40 -5.79
CA LEU A 232 -4.97 -9.77 -6.65
C LEU A 232 -4.56 -10.65 -7.83
N GLY A 233 -3.35 -11.22 -7.84
CA GLY A 233 -2.77 -11.92 -9.00
C GLY A 233 -3.68 -12.97 -9.64
N SER A 234 -4.47 -13.72 -8.84
CA SER A 234 -5.45 -14.69 -9.37
C SER A 234 -6.67 -14.04 -10.03
N GLU A 235 -6.91 -12.74 -9.84
CA GLU A 235 -8.06 -12.01 -10.37
C GLU A 235 -7.69 -11.10 -11.57
N ILE A 236 -6.39 -11.02 -11.90
CA ILE A 236 -5.85 -10.23 -13.04
C ILE A 236 -5.89 -11.09 -14.32
N ARG A 237 -6.35 -10.49 -15.42
CA ARG A 237 -6.26 -11.05 -16.77
C ARG A 237 -4.85 -10.88 -17.32
N GLU A 238 -4.31 -11.88 -18.00
CA GLU A 238 -2.94 -11.86 -18.54
C GLU A 238 -1.91 -11.32 -17.51
N PRO A 239 -1.83 -11.93 -16.31
CA PRO A 239 -1.11 -11.35 -15.18
C PRO A 239 0.38 -11.15 -15.46
N GLU A 240 1.01 -12.03 -16.24
CA GLU A 240 2.42 -11.95 -16.63
C GLU A 240 2.77 -10.64 -17.36
N ARG A 241 1.80 -10.05 -18.05
CA ARG A 241 1.94 -8.77 -18.77
C ARG A 241 1.34 -7.61 -18.00
N ASN A 242 0.14 -7.80 -17.43
CA ASN A 242 -0.63 -6.71 -16.84
C ASN A 242 -0.12 -6.31 -15.44
N ILE A 243 0.48 -7.23 -14.68
CA ILE A 243 1.07 -6.89 -13.38
C ILE A 243 2.27 -5.96 -13.56
N PRO A 244 3.33 -6.29 -14.33
CA PRO A 244 4.45 -5.38 -14.52
C PRO A 244 4.03 -4.02 -15.12
N ARG A 245 3.22 -4.03 -16.17
CA ARG A 245 2.72 -2.79 -16.80
C ARG A 245 1.92 -1.95 -15.81
N GLY A 246 1.03 -2.57 -15.03
CA GLY A 246 0.21 -1.89 -14.04
C GLY A 246 1.07 -1.23 -12.96
N ILE A 247 2.10 -1.91 -12.46
CA ILE A 247 3.03 -1.38 -11.47
C ILE A 247 3.79 -0.18 -12.02
N PHE A 248 4.47 -0.32 -13.17
CA PHE A 248 5.27 0.77 -13.72
C PHE A 248 4.44 1.99 -14.12
N LEU A 249 3.29 1.78 -14.78
CA LEU A 249 2.39 2.88 -15.14
C LEU A 249 1.90 3.63 -13.89
N SER A 250 1.61 2.90 -12.81
CA SER A 250 1.17 3.51 -11.56
C SER A 250 2.29 4.29 -10.86
N VAL A 251 3.47 3.68 -10.69
CA VAL A 251 4.60 4.33 -9.99
C VAL A 251 5.06 5.57 -10.74
N LEU A 252 5.30 5.46 -12.06
CA LEU A 252 5.76 6.60 -12.85
C LEU A 252 4.70 7.68 -12.97
N GLY A 253 3.44 7.31 -13.20
CA GLY A 253 2.33 8.26 -13.26
C GLY A 253 2.17 9.03 -11.96
N ILE A 254 2.23 8.35 -10.81
CA ILE A 254 2.13 9.01 -9.50
C ILE A 254 3.37 9.82 -9.17
N ALA A 255 4.58 9.38 -9.54
CA ALA A 255 5.79 10.15 -9.33
C ALA A 255 5.71 11.52 -10.04
N ILE A 256 5.23 11.54 -11.29
CA ILE A 256 5.02 12.77 -12.04
C ILE A 256 3.95 13.65 -11.35
N LEU A 257 2.82 13.05 -10.96
CA LEU A 257 1.74 13.80 -10.29
C LEU A 257 2.19 14.38 -8.95
N TYR A 258 2.93 13.63 -8.14
CA TYR A 258 3.42 14.12 -6.85
C TYR A 258 4.45 15.24 -7.01
N LEU A 259 5.44 15.08 -7.88
CA LEU A 259 6.43 16.13 -8.14
C LEU A 259 5.76 17.40 -8.67
N ALA A 260 4.83 17.25 -9.62
CA ALA A 260 4.09 18.39 -10.16
C ALA A 260 3.23 19.09 -9.08
N MET A 261 2.53 18.31 -8.24
CA MET A 261 1.71 18.86 -7.15
C MET A 261 2.57 19.57 -6.10
N GLN A 262 3.67 18.95 -5.66
CA GLN A 262 4.55 19.56 -4.65
C GLN A 262 5.20 20.82 -5.16
N THR A 263 5.68 20.82 -6.42
CA THR A 263 6.23 22.02 -7.06
C THR A 263 5.17 23.11 -7.18
N SER A 264 3.94 22.77 -7.56
CA SER A 264 2.82 23.71 -7.65
C SER A 264 2.47 24.33 -6.29
N ILE A 265 2.47 23.54 -5.22
CA ILE A 265 2.20 24.03 -3.86
C ILE A 265 3.30 25.00 -3.41
N LEU A 266 4.58 24.66 -3.62
CA LEU A 266 5.71 25.52 -3.27
C LEU A 266 5.74 26.82 -4.09
N GLY A 267 5.18 26.83 -5.30
CA GLY A 267 5.05 28.01 -6.14
C GLY A 267 3.92 28.97 -5.72
N VAL A 268 3.08 28.58 -4.75
CA VAL A 268 1.95 29.39 -4.27
C VAL A 268 2.04 29.68 -2.78
N ILE A 269 2.49 28.70 -1.99
CA ILE A 269 2.62 28.81 -0.54
C ILE A 269 4.10 28.91 -0.18
N PRO A 270 4.53 29.98 0.51
CA PRO A 270 5.89 30.05 1.03
C PRO A 270 6.20 28.83 1.91
N TRP A 271 7.33 28.19 1.70
CA TRP A 271 7.69 26.97 2.41
C TRP A 271 7.68 27.13 3.93
N ARG A 272 8.01 28.33 4.45
CA ARG A 272 7.98 28.66 5.89
C ARG A 272 6.57 28.56 6.48
N GLU A 273 5.56 28.92 5.72
CA GLU A 273 4.15 28.78 6.10
C GLU A 273 3.69 27.31 5.92
N GLY A 274 4.10 26.70 4.80
CA GLY A 274 3.71 25.36 4.43
C GLY A 274 4.19 24.28 5.41
N GLN A 275 5.39 24.43 5.98
CA GLN A 275 5.97 23.45 6.91
C GLN A 275 5.18 23.26 8.22
N ASP A 276 4.43 24.26 8.65
CA ASP A 276 3.68 24.24 9.90
C ASP A 276 2.16 24.07 9.68
N SER A 277 1.72 23.94 8.43
CA SER A 277 0.32 23.76 8.09
C SER A 277 -0.12 22.29 8.19
N PRO A 278 -1.08 21.94 9.06
CA PRO A 278 -1.61 20.57 9.13
C PRO A 278 -2.49 20.22 7.93
N HIS A 279 -2.99 21.21 7.20
CA HIS A 279 -3.91 21.05 6.04
C HIS A 279 -3.40 21.83 4.83
N LEU A 280 -2.14 21.58 4.44
CA LEU A 280 -1.42 22.34 3.42
C LEU A 280 -2.20 22.48 2.09
N VAL A 281 -2.85 21.41 1.65
CA VAL A 281 -3.62 21.43 0.40
C VAL A 281 -4.88 22.29 0.54
N SER A 282 -5.56 22.27 1.68
CA SER A 282 -6.70 23.15 1.92
C SER A 282 -6.27 24.62 1.96
N LEU A 283 -5.16 24.92 2.61
CA LEU A 283 -4.54 26.25 2.62
C LEU A 283 -4.15 26.71 1.21
N PHE A 284 -3.57 25.82 0.41
CA PHE A 284 -3.22 26.09 -0.98
C PHE A 284 -4.44 26.48 -1.83
N VAL A 285 -5.53 25.69 -1.72
CA VAL A 285 -6.76 25.98 -2.48
C VAL A 285 -7.45 27.24 -1.95
N GLU A 286 -7.44 27.47 -0.64
CA GLU A 286 -7.97 28.70 -0.03
C GLU A 286 -7.24 29.95 -0.54
N ARG A 287 -5.91 29.89 -0.66
CA ARG A 287 -5.08 30.95 -1.22
C ARG A 287 -5.41 31.26 -2.69
N LEU A 288 -5.71 30.22 -3.48
CA LEU A 288 -6.00 30.36 -4.90
C LEU A 288 -7.43 30.83 -5.18
N TYR A 289 -8.41 30.30 -4.45
CA TYR A 289 -9.81 30.37 -4.85
C TYR A 289 -10.76 30.76 -3.70
N GLY A 290 -10.23 31.00 -2.51
CA GLY A 290 -11.03 31.36 -1.33
C GLY A 290 -11.60 30.15 -0.58
N THR A 291 -12.22 30.41 0.57
CA THR A 291 -12.70 29.41 1.54
C THR A 291 -13.80 28.48 1.01
N GLY A 292 -14.66 28.98 0.11
CA GLY A 292 -15.74 28.18 -0.48
C GLY A 292 -15.20 27.02 -1.33
N VAL A 293 -14.20 27.29 -2.18
CA VAL A 293 -13.56 26.28 -3.03
C VAL A 293 -12.65 25.38 -2.19
N ALA A 294 -12.03 25.89 -1.11
CA ALA A 294 -11.25 25.07 -0.18
C ALA A 294 -12.11 23.98 0.50
N ARG A 295 -13.37 24.26 0.81
CA ARG A 295 -14.32 23.25 1.30
C ARG A 295 -14.56 22.14 0.26
N PHE A 296 -14.76 22.52 -1.01
CA PHE A 296 -14.90 21.54 -2.09
C PHE A 296 -13.64 20.69 -2.26
N ALA A 297 -12.44 21.32 -2.23
CA ALA A 297 -11.17 20.58 -2.26
C ALA A 297 -11.07 19.58 -1.12
N THR A 298 -11.50 19.94 0.07
CA THR A 298 -11.53 19.04 1.23
C THR A 298 -12.42 17.82 0.96
N VAL A 299 -13.61 18.01 0.34
CA VAL A 299 -14.47 16.88 -0.08
C VAL A 299 -13.74 15.98 -1.08
N MET A 300 -12.95 16.53 -2.00
CA MET A 300 -12.15 15.76 -2.94
C MET A 300 -11.03 14.98 -2.24
N VAL A 301 -10.38 15.55 -1.21
CA VAL A 301 -9.40 14.83 -0.38
C VAL A 301 -10.07 13.68 0.40
N LEU A 302 -11.29 13.89 0.90
CA LEU A 302 -12.07 12.81 1.52
C LEU A 302 -12.40 11.69 0.51
N TRP A 303 -12.72 12.03 -0.73
CA TRP A 303 -12.89 11.05 -1.81
C TRP A 303 -11.62 10.22 -2.05
N ILE A 304 -10.45 10.88 -2.08
CA ILE A 304 -9.15 10.22 -2.23
C ILE A 304 -8.88 9.26 -1.08
N ALA A 305 -9.10 9.68 0.16
CA ALA A 305 -8.92 8.84 1.34
C ALA A 305 -9.83 7.60 1.30
N MET A 306 -11.10 7.79 0.91
CA MET A 306 -12.06 6.69 0.74
C MET A 306 -11.59 5.70 -0.34
N ALA A 307 -11.11 6.20 -1.49
CA ALA A 307 -10.62 5.38 -2.58
C ALA A 307 -9.41 4.53 -2.17
N SER A 308 -8.49 5.11 -1.41
CA SER A 308 -7.31 4.39 -0.91
C SER A 308 -7.69 3.25 0.04
N VAL A 309 -8.55 3.51 1.03
CA VAL A 309 -9.04 2.47 1.96
C VAL A 309 -9.74 1.33 1.22
N PHE A 310 -10.52 1.66 0.17
CA PHE A 310 -11.16 0.66 -0.69
C PHE A 310 -10.13 -0.30 -1.30
N SER A 311 -9.04 0.23 -1.87
CA SER A 311 -7.99 -0.58 -2.51
C SER A 311 -7.19 -1.41 -1.51
N VAL A 312 -6.80 -0.82 -0.37
CA VAL A 312 -6.06 -1.50 0.70
C VAL A 312 -6.84 -2.71 1.23
N LEU A 313 -8.11 -2.52 1.62
CA LEU A 313 -8.95 -3.61 2.12
C LEU A 313 -9.15 -4.71 1.08
N LEU A 314 -9.32 -4.34 -0.19
CA LEU A 314 -9.47 -5.29 -1.29
C LEU A 314 -8.24 -6.19 -1.38
N GLY A 315 -7.04 -5.61 -1.54
CA GLY A 315 -5.81 -6.36 -1.75
C GLY A 315 -5.46 -7.25 -0.57
N TYR A 316 -5.36 -6.66 0.62
CA TYR A 316 -4.93 -7.40 1.81
C TYR A 316 -5.92 -8.48 2.27
N SER A 317 -7.20 -8.39 1.91
CA SER A 317 -8.17 -9.46 2.22
C SER A 317 -7.83 -10.80 1.54
N ARG A 318 -6.95 -10.81 0.54
CA ARG A 318 -6.49 -12.04 -0.15
C ARG A 318 -5.37 -12.75 0.61
N VAL A 319 -4.70 -12.10 1.54
CA VAL A 319 -3.55 -12.68 2.28
C VAL A 319 -4.00 -13.79 3.24
N PRO A 320 -4.94 -13.58 4.18
CA PRO A 320 -5.42 -14.66 5.04
C PRO A 320 -6.06 -15.80 4.25
N TYR A 321 -6.75 -15.50 3.15
CA TYR A 321 -7.32 -16.49 2.24
C TYR A 321 -6.25 -17.40 1.63
N SER A 322 -5.19 -16.81 1.06
CA SER A 322 -4.10 -17.57 0.45
C SER A 322 -3.36 -18.43 1.47
N ALA A 323 -3.12 -17.90 2.66
CA ALA A 323 -2.47 -18.63 3.75
C ALA A 323 -3.33 -19.81 4.23
N ALA A 324 -4.65 -19.66 4.27
CA ALA A 324 -5.58 -20.72 4.64
C ALA A 324 -5.65 -21.83 3.61
N LEU A 325 -5.57 -21.51 2.31
CA LEU A 325 -5.49 -22.50 1.24
C LEU A 325 -4.26 -23.42 1.36
N ASP A 326 -3.16 -22.87 1.83
CA ASP A 326 -1.89 -23.60 2.01
C ASP A 326 -1.77 -24.28 3.39
N GLY A 327 -2.82 -24.22 4.24
CA GLY A 327 -2.80 -24.78 5.59
C GLY A 327 -1.91 -24.02 6.58
N ASN A 328 -1.50 -22.80 6.25
CA ASN A 328 -0.68 -21.92 7.10
C ASN A 328 -1.52 -20.90 7.87
N PHE A 329 -2.83 -21.00 7.82
CA PHE A 329 -3.77 -20.19 8.58
C PHE A 329 -5.08 -20.98 8.82
N PHE A 330 -6.02 -20.40 9.58
CA PHE A 330 -7.27 -21.09 9.93
C PHE A 330 -8.11 -21.44 8.69
N PRO A 331 -8.58 -22.69 8.54
CA PRO A 331 -9.28 -23.15 7.32
C PRO A 331 -10.53 -22.35 6.96
N VAL A 332 -11.15 -21.67 7.93
CA VAL A 332 -12.36 -20.86 7.71
C VAL A 332 -12.11 -19.73 6.70
N PHE A 333 -10.87 -19.20 6.64
CA PHE A 333 -10.50 -18.14 5.72
C PHE A 333 -10.34 -18.59 4.26
N ALA A 334 -10.21 -19.89 4.00
CA ALA A 334 -10.20 -20.44 2.65
C ALA A 334 -11.57 -20.41 1.95
N ARG A 335 -12.64 -20.03 2.68
CA ARG A 335 -14.00 -19.99 2.13
C ARG A 335 -14.21 -18.83 1.18
N ILE A 336 -14.71 -19.12 0.00
CA ILE A 336 -15.14 -18.16 -1.02
C ILE A 336 -16.65 -18.00 -0.95
N HIS A 337 -17.13 -16.78 -1.20
CA HIS A 337 -18.58 -16.52 -1.28
C HIS A 337 -19.18 -17.27 -2.48
N PRO A 338 -20.25 -18.07 -2.30
CA PRO A 338 -20.73 -19.00 -3.32
C PRO A 338 -21.18 -18.35 -4.64
N THR A 339 -21.75 -17.15 -4.58
CA THR A 339 -22.30 -16.45 -5.76
C THR A 339 -21.45 -15.26 -6.23
N LYS A 340 -20.59 -14.71 -5.38
CA LYS A 340 -19.81 -13.51 -5.69
C LYS A 340 -18.32 -13.78 -5.90
N HIS A 341 -17.86 -15.02 -5.63
CA HIS A 341 -16.52 -15.53 -5.88
C HIS A 341 -15.38 -14.69 -5.30
N PHE A 342 -15.49 -14.28 -4.03
CA PHE A 342 -14.43 -13.54 -3.32
C PHE A 342 -14.30 -14.05 -1.86
N PRO A 343 -13.15 -13.83 -1.17
CA PRO A 343 -12.90 -14.33 0.18
C PRO A 343 -13.58 -13.44 1.24
N HIS A 344 -14.87 -13.65 1.42
CA HIS A 344 -15.73 -12.80 2.26
C HIS A 344 -15.35 -12.84 3.74
N ILE A 345 -14.91 -13.98 4.29
CA ILE A 345 -14.52 -14.08 5.70
C ILE A 345 -13.25 -13.27 5.97
N SER A 346 -12.25 -13.35 5.08
CA SER A 346 -11.04 -12.54 5.17
C SER A 346 -11.34 -11.04 5.11
N LEU A 347 -12.24 -10.63 4.21
CA LEU A 347 -12.66 -9.22 4.09
C LEU A 347 -13.35 -8.74 5.37
N LEU A 348 -14.33 -9.49 5.90
CA LEU A 348 -15.06 -9.12 7.12
C LEU A 348 -14.14 -9.07 8.34
N PHE A 349 -13.21 -10.01 8.46
CA PHE A 349 -12.26 -10.07 9.55
C PHE A 349 -11.31 -8.86 9.55
N LEU A 350 -10.64 -8.59 8.40
CA LEU A 350 -9.76 -7.44 8.29
C LEU A 350 -10.52 -6.11 8.42
N GLY A 351 -11.74 -6.03 7.88
CA GLY A 351 -12.62 -4.89 8.06
C GLY A 351 -12.98 -4.65 9.52
N GLY A 352 -13.31 -5.71 10.27
CA GLY A 352 -13.59 -5.66 11.71
C GLY A 352 -12.38 -5.19 12.54
N LEU A 353 -11.19 -5.73 12.26
CA LEU A 353 -9.95 -5.26 12.88
C LEU A 353 -9.66 -3.80 12.54
N SER A 354 -9.86 -3.40 11.28
CA SER A 354 -9.66 -2.02 10.83
C SER A 354 -10.62 -1.05 11.53
N LEU A 355 -11.87 -1.46 11.72
CA LEU A 355 -12.85 -0.70 12.50
C LEU A 355 -12.36 -0.51 13.94
N ALA A 356 -11.98 -1.59 14.62
CA ALA A 356 -11.46 -1.52 15.99
C ALA A 356 -10.25 -0.59 16.10
N PHE A 357 -9.30 -0.70 15.17
CA PHE A 357 -8.08 0.13 15.15
C PHE A 357 -8.38 1.61 14.85
N SER A 358 -9.33 1.90 13.97
CA SER A 358 -9.73 3.29 13.67
C SER A 358 -10.34 4.02 14.86
N LEU A 359 -10.88 3.27 15.81
CA LEU A 359 -11.46 3.81 17.04
C LEU A 359 -10.43 3.99 18.18
N THR A 360 -9.28 3.31 18.13
CA THR A 360 -8.32 3.22 19.25
C THR A 360 -6.99 3.95 18.98
N PHE A 361 -6.44 3.91 17.78
CA PHE A 361 -5.12 4.44 17.46
C PHE A 361 -5.11 5.93 17.13
N ARG A 362 -3.89 6.54 17.15
CA ARG A 362 -3.61 7.91 16.72
C ARG A 362 -2.81 7.87 15.42
N LEU A 363 -3.01 8.87 14.53
CA LEU A 363 -2.45 8.89 13.17
C LEU A 363 -0.91 8.78 13.13
N GLN A 364 -0.21 9.61 13.89
CA GLN A 364 1.27 9.64 13.86
C GLN A 364 1.89 8.33 14.33
N THR A 365 1.34 7.72 15.37
CA THR A 365 1.79 6.41 15.88
C THR A 365 1.54 5.32 14.84
N ALA A 366 0.40 5.38 14.13
CA ALA A 366 0.05 4.42 13.11
C ALA A 366 1.03 4.45 11.92
N ILE A 367 1.36 5.64 11.39
CA ILE A 367 2.28 5.78 10.24
C ILE A 367 3.67 5.19 10.54
N ALA A 368 4.26 5.57 11.69
CA ALA A 368 5.58 5.10 12.06
C ALA A 368 5.61 3.56 12.28
N ALA A 369 4.57 3.01 12.93
CA ALA A 369 4.45 1.57 13.13
C ALA A 369 4.30 0.81 11.81
N ILE A 370 3.44 1.27 10.89
CA ILE A 370 3.25 0.67 9.57
C ILE A 370 4.58 0.49 8.83
N LEU A 371 5.40 1.54 8.79
CA LEU A 371 6.69 1.48 8.11
C LEU A 371 7.65 0.50 8.78
N ALA A 372 7.84 0.61 10.10
CA ALA A 372 8.78 -0.25 10.82
C ALA A 372 8.44 -1.74 10.67
N MET A 373 7.15 -2.09 10.68
CA MET A 373 6.68 -3.46 10.54
C MET A 373 6.89 -4.01 9.13
N ARG A 374 6.65 -3.21 8.09
CA ARG A 374 6.73 -3.64 6.69
C ARG A 374 8.14 -3.86 6.17
N LEU A 375 9.09 -3.06 6.64
CA LEU A 375 10.41 -3.00 6.02
C LEU A 375 11.18 -4.32 6.06
N LEU A 376 11.14 -5.05 7.18
CA LEU A 376 11.92 -6.27 7.35
C LEU A 376 11.41 -7.45 6.52
N VAL A 377 10.14 -7.81 6.68
CA VAL A 377 9.59 -9.03 6.09
C VAL A 377 9.12 -8.77 4.66
N GLN A 378 8.30 -7.74 4.45
CA GLN A 378 7.69 -7.49 3.16
C GLN A 378 8.71 -6.97 2.14
N PHE A 379 9.45 -5.91 2.46
CA PHE A 379 10.31 -5.26 1.47
C PHE A 379 11.71 -5.90 1.40
N ILE A 380 12.46 -5.95 2.49
CA ILE A 380 13.81 -6.56 2.49
C ILE A 380 13.71 -8.05 2.19
N GLY A 381 12.80 -8.76 2.87
CA GLY A 381 12.60 -10.20 2.65
C GLY A 381 12.27 -10.52 1.19
N GLN A 382 11.46 -9.69 0.54
CA GLN A 382 11.06 -9.89 -0.85
C GLN A 382 12.16 -9.48 -1.84
N ALA A 383 12.91 -8.39 -1.58
CA ALA A 383 14.04 -7.99 -2.41
C ALA A 383 15.18 -9.04 -2.37
N VAL A 384 15.45 -9.64 -1.21
CA VAL A 384 16.33 -10.82 -1.10
C VAL A 384 15.68 -12.03 -1.78
N GLY A 385 14.36 -12.18 -1.63
CA GLY A 385 13.60 -13.27 -2.24
C GLY A 385 13.72 -13.35 -3.76
N VAL A 386 13.69 -12.20 -4.47
CA VAL A 386 13.87 -12.20 -5.94
C VAL A 386 15.24 -12.73 -6.35
N MET A 387 16.30 -12.43 -5.58
CA MET A 387 17.64 -12.97 -5.84
C MET A 387 17.69 -14.49 -5.62
N LEU A 388 16.95 -15.00 -4.62
CA LEU A 388 16.83 -16.45 -4.39
C LEU A 388 16.03 -17.13 -5.52
N VAL A 389 14.99 -16.50 -6.04
CA VAL A 389 14.21 -17.00 -7.19
C VAL A 389 15.12 -17.12 -8.42
N HIS A 390 15.92 -16.10 -8.74
CA HIS A 390 16.88 -16.17 -9.82
C HIS A 390 17.88 -17.34 -9.68
N LYS A 391 18.40 -17.54 -8.46
CA LYS A 391 19.32 -18.64 -8.19
C LYS A 391 18.67 -20.02 -8.34
N ARG A 392 17.39 -20.16 -7.99
CA ARG A 392 16.69 -21.45 -7.98
C ARG A 392 16.05 -21.81 -9.31
N TRP A 393 15.40 -20.85 -9.96
CA TRP A 393 14.62 -21.09 -11.17
C TRP A 393 15.39 -20.79 -12.44
N GLY A 394 16.39 -19.90 -12.37
CA GLY A 394 17.08 -19.35 -13.52
C GLY A 394 16.30 -18.21 -14.16
N ALA A 395 17.00 -17.22 -14.67
CA ALA A 395 16.41 -16.02 -15.30
C ALA A 395 15.56 -16.34 -16.55
N GLU A 396 15.83 -17.48 -17.21
CA GLU A 396 15.14 -17.86 -18.45
C GLU A 396 13.66 -18.20 -18.23
N LYS A 397 13.31 -18.71 -17.05
CA LYS A 397 11.94 -19.13 -16.69
C LYS A 397 11.05 -17.98 -16.21
N LEU A 398 11.60 -16.76 -16.06
CA LEU A 398 10.84 -15.62 -15.56
C LEU A 398 10.15 -14.90 -16.74
N PRO A 399 8.79 -14.72 -16.67
CA PRO A 399 8.02 -14.08 -17.75
C PRO A 399 8.37 -12.60 -17.95
N PHE A 400 8.68 -11.91 -16.85
CA PHE A 400 9.22 -10.55 -16.85
C PHE A 400 10.62 -10.60 -16.25
N LYS A 401 11.59 -9.98 -16.93
CA LYS A 401 13.00 -9.93 -16.52
C LYS A 401 13.33 -8.54 -16.01
N MET A 402 13.80 -8.47 -14.77
CA MET A 402 14.27 -7.23 -14.16
C MET A 402 15.43 -6.66 -14.99
N TRP A 403 15.23 -5.45 -15.47
CA TRP A 403 16.27 -4.75 -16.19
C TRP A 403 17.47 -4.46 -15.27
N LEU A 404 18.69 -4.65 -15.76
CA LEU A 404 19.95 -4.50 -15.02
C LEU A 404 20.06 -5.38 -13.75
N TYR A 405 19.40 -6.55 -13.73
CA TYR A 405 19.61 -7.49 -12.62
C TYR A 405 21.10 -7.78 -12.38
N PRO A 406 21.62 -7.81 -11.11
CA PRO A 406 20.88 -7.70 -9.84
C PRO A 406 20.81 -6.28 -9.25
N VAL A 407 21.23 -5.25 -9.98
CA VAL A 407 21.42 -3.89 -9.46
C VAL A 407 20.17 -3.32 -8.77
N PRO A 408 18.96 -3.35 -9.38
CA PRO A 408 17.78 -2.83 -8.69
C PRO A 408 17.48 -3.58 -7.39
N ALA A 409 17.60 -4.91 -7.36
CA ALA A 409 17.34 -5.71 -6.17
C ALA A 409 18.30 -5.39 -5.02
N VAL A 410 19.60 -5.20 -5.32
CA VAL A 410 20.61 -4.84 -4.32
C VAL A 410 20.38 -3.42 -3.81
N LEU A 411 20.18 -2.44 -4.71
CA LEU A 411 19.93 -1.06 -4.32
C LEU A 411 18.65 -0.93 -3.50
N THR A 412 17.60 -1.65 -3.87
CA THR A 412 16.35 -1.71 -3.11
C THR A 412 16.57 -2.28 -1.71
N THR A 413 17.32 -3.38 -1.60
CA THR A 413 17.63 -3.98 -0.29
C THR A 413 18.39 -2.99 0.60
N CYS A 414 19.41 -2.30 0.05
CA CYS A 414 20.17 -1.29 0.79
C CYS A 414 19.30 -0.09 1.19
N ALA A 415 18.45 0.41 0.28
CA ALA A 415 17.55 1.53 0.54
C ALA A 415 16.55 1.19 1.67
N TRP A 416 15.94 0.01 1.63
CA TRP A 416 15.03 -0.43 2.70
C TRP A 416 15.75 -0.65 4.03
N GLY A 417 16.97 -1.19 4.01
CA GLY A 417 17.81 -1.33 5.21
C GLY A 417 18.15 0.03 5.83
N TRP A 418 18.54 1.00 5.01
CA TRP A 418 18.80 2.37 5.46
C TRP A 418 17.54 3.03 6.01
N LEU A 419 16.40 2.93 5.33
CA LEU A 419 15.11 3.46 5.80
C LEU A 419 14.68 2.79 7.12
N PHE A 420 14.88 1.49 7.27
CA PHE A 420 14.62 0.81 8.55
C PHE A 420 15.46 1.40 9.68
N TRP A 421 16.73 1.71 9.41
CA TRP A 421 17.56 2.39 10.38
C TRP A 421 17.03 3.77 10.76
N GLN A 422 16.51 4.53 9.80
CA GLN A 422 15.94 5.86 10.01
C GLN A 422 14.62 5.87 10.80
N THR A 423 13.92 4.75 10.95
CA THR A 423 12.73 4.66 11.81
C THR A 423 13.02 4.90 13.30
N GLY A 424 14.30 4.97 13.70
CA GLY A 424 14.72 5.33 15.05
C GLY A 424 14.23 4.34 16.11
N SER A 425 13.62 4.84 17.19
CA SER A 425 13.12 4.00 18.28
C SER A 425 11.96 3.09 17.88
N VAL A 426 11.23 3.43 16.82
CA VAL A 426 10.04 2.67 16.35
C VAL A 426 10.44 1.32 15.74
N ARG A 427 11.69 1.17 15.26
CA ARG A 427 12.21 -0.12 14.74
C ARG A 427 12.09 -1.28 15.74
N LYS A 428 12.07 -0.98 17.05
CA LYS A 428 11.86 -2.00 18.09
C LYS A 428 10.53 -2.73 17.92
N TRP A 429 9.50 -2.07 17.45
CA TRP A 429 8.19 -2.67 17.20
C TRP A 429 8.22 -3.63 16.02
N GLY A 430 8.93 -3.28 14.94
CA GLY A 430 9.13 -4.20 13.82
C GLY A 430 9.94 -5.45 14.21
N LEU A 431 10.99 -5.28 15.01
CA LEU A 431 11.77 -6.42 15.54
C LEU A 431 10.93 -7.29 16.50
N LEU A 432 10.14 -6.67 17.37
CA LEU A 432 9.24 -7.37 18.30
C LEU A 432 8.17 -8.16 17.54
N GLU A 433 7.60 -7.58 16.49
CA GLU A 433 6.63 -8.26 15.63
C GLU A 433 7.22 -9.52 15.01
N VAL A 434 8.42 -9.42 14.42
CA VAL A 434 9.12 -10.57 13.85
C VAL A 434 9.38 -11.63 14.93
N ALA A 435 9.86 -11.23 16.11
CA ALA A 435 10.11 -12.15 17.21
C ALA A 435 8.84 -12.87 17.68
N LEU A 436 7.74 -12.12 17.87
CA LEU A 436 6.44 -12.70 18.24
C LEU A 436 5.89 -13.60 17.13
N GLY A 437 6.06 -13.21 15.88
CA GLY A 437 5.67 -14.03 14.72
C GLY A 437 6.45 -15.35 14.65
N VAL A 438 7.76 -15.33 14.94
CA VAL A 438 8.58 -16.56 15.03
C VAL A 438 8.10 -17.46 16.18
N ILE A 439 7.82 -16.89 17.35
CA ILE A 439 7.28 -17.66 18.49
C ILE A 439 5.93 -18.28 18.11
N ALA A 440 5.04 -17.49 17.54
CA ALA A 440 3.72 -17.97 17.10
C ALA A 440 3.86 -19.09 16.05
N PHE A 441 4.78 -18.96 15.10
CA PHE A 441 5.09 -20.00 14.12
C PHE A 441 5.56 -21.30 14.77
N LEU A 442 6.49 -21.21 15.72
CA LEU A 442 7.00 -22.40 16.43
C LEU A 442 5.90 -23.11 17.23
N VAL A 443 5.03 -22.36 17.90
CA VAL A 443 3.88 -22.94 18.62
C VAL A 443 2.93 -23.61 17.62
N TRP A 444 2.53 -22.92 16.56
CA TRP A 444 1.63 -23.43 15.52
C TRP A 444 2.15 -24.71 14.87
N THR A 445 3.42 -24.71 14.44
CA THR A 445 4.03 -25.85 13.75
C THR A 445 4.28 -27.04 14.66
N ARG A 446 4.51 -26.79 15.98
CA ARG A 446 4.60 -27.87 16.98
C ARG A 446 3.27 -28.61 17.13
N GLU A 447 2.16 -27.89 17.23
CA GLU A 447 0.82 -28.49 17.30
C GLU A 447 0.47 -29.28 16.03
N MET A 448 0.82 -28.72 14.88
CA MET A 448 0.54 -29.33 13.56
C MET A 448 1.57 -30.42 13.17
N ARG A 449 2.59 -30.66 13.97
CA ARG A 449 3.70 -31.60 13.69
C ARG A 449 4.36 -31.36 12.34
N GLN A 450 4.60 -30.12 12.02
CA GLN A 450 5.22 -29.67 10.76
C GLN A 450 6.63 -29.14 11.01
N TRP A 451 7.40 -28.89 9.94
CA TRP A 451 8.74 -28.32 10.09
C TRP A 451 8.73 -27.08 10.98
N PRO A 452 9.64 -26.90 11.96
CA PRO A 452 10.83 -27.75 12.24
C PRO A 452 10.58 -28.98 13.14
N PHE A 453 9.36 -29.24 13.54
CA PHE A 453 8.98 -30.33 14.46
C PHE A 453 8.37 -31.55 13.75
N ALA A 454 8.48 -31.66 12.42
CA ALA A 454 8.11 -32.88 11.70
C ALA A 454 8.99 -34.03 12.19
N ARG A 455 8.35 -35.14 12.59
CA ARG A 455 9.09 -36.39 12.82
C ARG A 455 9.41 -36.97 11.43
N GLU A 456 10.65 -37.32 11.18
CA GLU A 456 11.09 -38.09 10.01
C GLU A 456 10.38 -39.43 9.94
#